data_6eb6fcc874723e8f1ce8d06644402a77
#
_entry.id   6eb6fcc874723e8f1ce8d06644402a77
#
_cell.length_a   1.000
_cell.length_b   1.000
_cell.length_c   1.000
_cell.angle_alpha   90.00
_cell.angle_beta   90.00
_cell.angle_gamma   90.00
#
_symmetry.space_group_name_H-M   'P 1'
#
loop_
_entity.id
_entity.type
_entity.pdbx_description
1 polymer ?
#
loop_
_entity_poly.entity_id
_entity_poly.type
_entity_poly.pdbx_seq_one_letter_code
_entity_poly.pdbx_strand_id
1 'polypeptide(L)'
;MSQTEALQSLLEAVAAGQISSDIALEKLKNFAFEPVGDFAKIDHHRSLRTGFPEVIWGLGKTPNQIAQIMEAMQRRNPLVMATRIEPDVFAQLEAHIAGIHYYPTARICAIAPNPIQPKYPGIISVICAGTSDLPVAEEAAVTAELCGFQVQRLWDVGVAGIHRLLSHRQMIADANVLIVTAASSAT
;
A
#
# COMPACT_ATOMS: atom_id res chain seq x y z
N MET A 1 6.64 -7.45 -18.38
CA MET A 1 6.11 -8.81 -18.19
C MET A 1 5.59 -8.89 -16.77
N SER A 2 4.33 -9.21 -16.57
CA SER A 2 3.77 -9.35 -15.22
C SER A 2 4.35 -10.59 -14.53
N GLN A 3 4.27 -10.63 -13.20
CA GLN A 3 4.74 -11.78 -12.43
C GLN A 3 3.94 -13.05 -12.77
N THR A 4 2.66 -12.89 -13.08
CA THR A 4 1.78 -13.96 -13.53
C THR A 4 2.23 -14.52 -14.89
N GLU A 5 2.57 -13.65 -15.84
CA GLU A 5 3.11 -14.07 -17.15
C GLU A 5 4.45 -14.82 -17.01
N ALA A 6 5.31 -14.37 -16.10
CA ALA A 6 6.58 -15.05 -15.84
C ALA A 6 6.38 -16.44 -15.21
N LEU A 7 5.42 -16.57 -14.29
CA LEU A 7 5.05 -17.87 -13.71
C LEU A 7 4.41 -18.79 -14.75
N GLN A 8 3.51 -18.26 -15.58
CA GLN A 8 2.88 -19.01 -16.64
C GLN A 8 3.93 -19.52 -17.65
N SER A 9 4.83 -18.65 -18.11
CA SER A 9 5.94 -19.02 -18.99
C SER A 9 6.85 -20.09 -18.37
N LEU A 10 7.09 -20.03 -17.05
CA LEU A 10 7.85 -21.05 -16.34
C LEU A 10 7.13 -22.41 -16.35
N LEU A 11 5.83 -22.43 -16.09
CA LEU A 11 5.01 -23.64 -16.10
C LEU A 11 4.91 -24.24 -17.51
N GLU A 12 4.75 -23.41 -18.53
CA GLU A 12 4.73 -23.82 -19.94
C GLU A 12 6.07 -24.45 -20.35
N ALA A 13 7.20 -23.87 -19.92
CA ALA A 13 8.52 -24.43 -20.18
C ALA A 13 8.72 -25.81 -19.51
N VAL A 14 8.15 -26.02 -18.31
CA VAL A 14 8.14 -27.34 -17.66
C VAL A 14 7.25 -28.31 -18.43
N ALA A 15 6.04 -27.90 -18.79
CA ALA A 15 5.10 -28.74 -19.55
C ALA A 15 5.66 -29.16 -20.93
N ALA A 16 6.41 -28.27 -21.58
CA ALA A 16 7.09 -28.53 -22.85
C ALA A 16 8.38 -29.34 -22.70
N GLY A 17 8.80 -29.71 -21.49
CA GLY A 17 10.04 -30.45 -21.23
C GLY A 17 11.32 -29.65 -21.46
N GLN A 18 11.24 -28.34 -21.60
CA GLN A 18 12.38 -27.44 -21.84
C GLN A 18 13.24 -27.25 -20.59
N ILE A 19 12.63 -27.32 -19.41
CA ILE A 19 13.31 -27.28 -18.11
C ILE A 19 12.75 -28.37 -17.21
N SER A 20 13.60 -28.90 -16.31
CA SER A 20 13.15 -29.90 -15.34
C SER A 20 12.33 -29.25 -14.21
N SER A 21 11.52 -30.04 -13.50
CA SER A 21 10.79 -29.61 -12.30
C SER A 21 11.73 -29.07 -11.22
N ASP A 22 12.95 -29.62 -11.10
CA ASP A 22 13.92 -29.15 -10.10
C ASP A 22 14.45 -27.75 -10.44
N ILE A 23 14.74 -27.49 -11.72
CA ILE A 23 15.13 -26.15 -12.19
C ILE A 23 13.98 -25.16 -12.01
N ALA A 24 12.73 -25.58 -12.27
CA ALA A 24 11.57 -24.75 -12.05
C ALA A 24 11.38 -24.43 -10.56
N LEU A 25 11.58 -25.42 -9.68
CA LEU A 25 11.49 -25.23 -8.23
C LEU A 25 12.55 -24.24 -7.72
N GLU A 26 13.80 -24.33 -8.20
CA GLU A 26 14.85 -23.36 -7.85
C GLU A 26 14.52 -21.94 -8.34
N LYS A 27 13.99 -21.83 -9.55
CA LYS A 27 13.50 -20.53 -10.05
C LYS A 27 12.36 -20.00 -9.20
N LEU A 28 11.42 -20.82 -8.76
CA LEU A 28 10.32 -20.44 -7.87
C LEU A 28 10.81 -20.04 -6.47
N LYS A 29 11.83 -20.69 -5.92
CA LYS A 29 12.45 -20.25 -4.65
C LYS A 29 13.06 -18.86 -4.77
N ASN A 30 13.74 -18.57 -5.87
CA ASN A 30 14.31 -17.24 -6.15
C ASN A 30 13.24 -16.20 -6.51
N PHE A 31 12.01 -16.63 -6.81
CA PHE A 31 10.86 -15.74 -6.93
C PHE A 31 10.32 -15.28 -5.57
N ALA A 32 10.67 -15.95 -4.47
CA ALA A 32 10.04 -15.72 -3.18
C ALA A 32 10.43 -14.37 -2.54
N PHE A 33 11.68 -13.93 -2.70
CA PHE A 33 12.15 -12.62 -2.22
C PHE A 33 13.36 -12.13 -3.01
N GLU A 34 13.52 -10.81 -3.07
CA GLU A 34 14.70 -10.13 -3.62
C GLU A 34 15.46 -9.45 -2.48
N PRO A 35 16.74 -9.77 -2.26
CA PRO A 35 17.53 -9.08 -1.26
C PRO A 35 17.85 -7.65 -1.72
N VAL A 36 17.78 -6.70 -0.80
CA VAL A 36 18.21 -5.31 -0.97
C VAL A 36 19.29 -5.03 0.06
N GLY A 37 20.52 -5.00 -0.37
CA GLY A 37 21.67 -4.99 0.53
C GLY A 37 21.60 -6.14 1.53
N ASP A 38 22.09 -5.87 2.76
CA ASP A 38 22.04 -6.83 3.87
C ASP A 38 20.86 -6.58 4.82
N PHE A 39 19.98 -5.59 4.49
CA PHE A 39 19.01 -5.06 5.45
C PHE A 39 17.56 -5.34 5.09
N ALA A 40 17.21 -5.71 3.84
CA ALA A 40 15.83 -5.97 3.46
C ALA A 40 15.70 -7.16 2.49
N LYS A 41 14.52 -7.75 2.49
CA LYS A 41 14.10 -8.82 1.55
C LYS A 41 12.69 -8.49 1.07
N ILE A 42 12.53 -8.25 -0.22
CA ILE A 42 11.25 -7.89 -0.84
C ILE A 42 10.48 -9.16 -1.19
N ASP A 43 9.23 -9.26 -0.74
CA ASP A 43 8.31 -10.34 -1.08
C ASP A 43 7.51 -10.00 -2.34
N HIS A 44 8.06 -10.32 -3.50
CA HIS A 44 7.37 -10.10 -4.77
C HIS A 44 6.13 -10.99 -4.98
N HIS A 45 5.96 -12.05 -4.18
CA HIS A 45 4.82 -12.95 -4.26
C HIS A 45 3.64 -12.50 -3.40
N ARG A 46 3.80 -11.45 -2.59
CA ARG A 46 2.74 -10.97 -1.70
C ARG A 46 1.47 -10.63 -2.47
N SER A 47 1.58 -9.90 -3.58
CA SER A 47 0.43 -9.54 -4.40
C SER A 47 -0.32 -10.74 -5.00
N LEU A 48 0.38 -11.82 -5.32
CA LEU A 48 -0.23 -13.06 -5.81
C LEU A 48 -0.98 -13.82 -4.70
N ARG A 49 -0.49 -13.76 -3.45
CA ARG A 49 -1.11 -14.47 -2.32
C ARG A 49 -2.23 -13.68 -1.68
N THR A 50 -2.09 -12.36 -1.58
CA THR A 50 -3.00 -11.51 -0.80
C THR A 50 -3.84 -10.56 -1.67
N GLY A 51 -3.51 -10.44 -2.96
CA GLY A 51 -4.11 -9.44 -3.85
C GLY A 51 -3.55 -8.03 -3.68
N PHE A 52 -2.65 -7.80 -2.70
CA PHE A 52 -2.10 -6.48 -2.37
C PHE A 52 -0.58 -6.44 -2.48
N PRO A 53 0.00 -5.30 -2.92
CA PRO A 53 1.44 -5.13 -2.98
C PRO A 53 2.06 -5.13 -1.58
N GLU A 54 3.36 -5.36 -1.52
CA GLU A 54 4.13 -5.11 -0.31
C GLU A 54 4.20 -3.61 -0.03
N VAL A 55 4.17 -3.26 1.27
CA VAL A 55 4.22 -1.87 1.75
C VAL A 55 5.47 -1.69 2.60
N ILE A 56 6.21 -0.63 2.34
CA ILE A 56 7.41 -0.30 3.09
C ILE A 56 7.01 0.41 4.39
N TRP A 57 7.38 -0.18 5.52
CA TRP A 57 7.29 0.49 6.82
C TRP A 57 8.49 1.40 7.00
N GLY A 58 8.31 2.72 6.89
CA GLY A 58 9.41 3.69 6.90
C GLY A 58 10.02 3.95 8.27
N LEU A 59 9.23 3.75 9.34
CA LEU A 59 9.71 4.01 10.70
C LEU A 59 10.96 3.18 11.03
N GLY A 60 12.01 3.85 11.49
CA GLY A 60 13.28 3.22 11.85
C GLY A 60 14.20 2.89 10.66
N LYS A 61 13.81 3.25 9.44
CA LYS A 61 14.68 3.15 8.26
C LYS A 61 15.29 4.49 7.88
N THR A 62 16.51 4.47 7.37
CA THR A 62 17.11 5.67 6.79
C THR A 62 16.50 5.99 5.43
N PRO A 63 16.54 7.27 4.99
CA PRO A 63 16.07 7.64 3.66
C PRO A 63 16.70 6.81 2.53
N ASN A 64 18.00 6.53 2.65
CA ASN A 64 18.72 5.71 1.67
C ASN A 64 18.20 4.25 1.63
N GLN A 65 17.89 3.65 2.78
CA GLN A 65 17.29 2.31 2.84
C GLN A 65 15.92 2.28 2.19
N ILE A 66 15.09 3.31 2.46
CA ILE A 66 13.76 3.43 1.85
C ILE A 66 13.89 3.57 0.34
N ALA A 67 14.78 4.44 -0.14
CA ALA A 67 15.01 4.65 -1.58
C ALA A 67 15.41 3.36 -2.28
N GLN A 68 16.39 2.61 -1.75
CA GLN A 68 16.84 1.35 -2.33
C GLN A 68 15.73 0.30 -2.40
N ILE A 69 14.89 0.20 -1.36
CA ILE A 69 13.75 -0.72 -1.36
C ILE A 69 12.71 -0.28 -2.40
N MET A 70 12.36 1.03 -2.45
CA MET A 70 11.41 1.57 -3.42
C MET A 70 11.88 1.33 -4.86
N GLU A 71 13.14 1.59 -5.18
CA GLU A 71 13.73 1.35 -6.50
C GLU A 71 13.67 -0.13 -6.89
N ALA A 72 14.01 -1.02 -5.97
CA ALA A 72 13.94 -2.45 -6.22
C ALA A 72 12.49 -2.92 -6.47
N MET A 73 11.53 -2.44 -5.68
CA MET A 73 10.11 -2.76 -5.87
C MET A 73 9.54 -2.19 -7.17
N GLN A 74 9.93 -0.97 -7.56
CA GLN A 74 9.43 -0.29 -8.76
C GLN A 74 9.73 -1.05 -10.06
N ARG A 75 10.81 -1.83 -10.10
CA ARG A 75 11.17 -2.64 -11.27
C ARG A 75 10.09 -3.65 -11.65
N ARG A 76 9.26 -4.06 -10.70
CA ARG A 76 8.27 -5.14 -10.89
C ARG A 76 6.84 -4.75 -10.54
N ASN A 77 6.66 -3.64 -9.80
CA ASN A 77 5.35 -3.21 -9.32
C ASN A 77 5.02 -1.81 -9.84
N PRO A 78 3.83 -1.61 -10.44
CA PRO A 78 3.38 -0.28 -10.85
C PRO A 78 2.99 0.61 -9.66
N LEU A 79 2.72 0.01 -8.51
CA LEU A 79 2.45 0.68 -7.25
C LEU A 79 3.51 0.30 -6.23
N VAL A 80 4.20 1.29 -5.70
CA VAL A 80 5.12 1.18 -4.57
C VAL A 80 4.77 2.25 -3.58
N MET A 81 4.58 1.90 -2.31
CA MET A 81 4.29 2.86 -1.25
C MET A 81 5.12 2.60 0.01
N ALA A 82 5.44 3.69 0.70
CA ALA A 82 6.05 3.66 2.03
C ALA A 82 5.20 4.49 2.99
N THR A 83 4.96 3.94 4.18
CA THR A 83 4.18 4.58 5.25
C THR A 83 5.10 5.09 6.36
N ARG A 84 4.57 5.95 7.23
CA ARG A 84 5.31 6.57 8.35
C ARG A 84 6.53 7.35 7.87
N ILE A 85 6.35 8.09 6.78
CA ILE A 85 7.38 8.97 6.21
C ILE A 85 7.16 10.39 6.74
N GLU A 86 8.16 10.89 7.42
CA GLU A 86 8.16 12.28 7.89
C GLU A 86 8.58 13.23 6.75
N PRO A 87 8.18 14.52 6.80
CA PRO A 87 8.43 15.47 5.71
C PRO A 87 9.91 15.65 5.33
N ASP A 88 10.80 15.60 6.31
CA ASP A 88 12.25 15.70 6.11
C ASP A 88 12.85 14.47 5.42
N VAL A 89 12.30 13.29 5.72
CA VAL A 89 12.62 12.04 5.01
C VAL A 89 12.14 12.11 3.58
N PHE A 90 10.89 12.57 3.36
CA PHE A 90 10.34 12.72 2.01
C PHE A 90 11.17 13.66 1.15
N ALA A 91 11.59 14.81 1.66
CA ALA A 91 12.42 15.78 0.93
C ALA A 91 13.73 15.14 0.40
N GLN A 92 14.30 14.19 1.14
CA GLN A 92 15.47 13.45 0.70
C GLN A 92 15.13 12.40 -0.37
N LEU A 93 13.97 11.73 -0.25
CA LEU A 93 13.52 10.74 -1.23
C LEU A 93 13.17 11.40 -2.58
N GLU A 94 12.49 12.55 -2.55
CA GLU A 94 12.07 13.28 -3.75
C GLU A 94 13.27 13.72 -4.61
N ALA A 95 14.40 14.01 -3.99
CA ALA A 95 15.63 14.36 -4.71
C ALA A 95 16.22 13.19 -5.52
N HIS A 96 15.87 11.95 -5.22
CA HIS A 96 16.46 10.75 -5.81
C HIS A 96 15.47 9.90 -6.62
N ILE A 97 14.19 9.94 -6.26
CA ILE A 97 13.17 9.07 -6.84
C ILE A 97 12.22 9.90 -7.71
N ALA A 98 12.30 9.71 -9.02
CA ALA A 98 11.40 10.38 -9.95
C ALA A 98 9.96 9.88 -9.83
N GLY A 99 9.00 10.80 -9.89
CA GLY A 99 7.56 10.47 -9.88
C GLY A 99 7.02 10.03 -8.52
N ILE A 100 7.78 10.19 -7.45
CA ILE A 100 7.29 9.97 -6.10
C ILE A 100 6.33 11.09 -5.70
N HIS A 101 5.21 10.73 -5.08
CA HIS A 101 4.21 11.65 -4.56
C HIS A 101 4.08 11.51 -3.04
N TYR A 102 3.85 12.62 -2.34
CA TYR A 102 3.70 12.65 -0.89
C TYR A 102 2.29 13.01 -0.45
N TYR A 103 1.76 12.27 0.51
CA TYR A 103 0.50 12.50 1.20
C TYR A 103 0.79 12.91 2.65
N PRO A 104 0.92 14.20 2.94
CA PRO A 104 1.50 14.68 4.19
C PRO A 104 0.73 14.21 5.44
N THR A 105 -0.59 14.33 5.43
CA THR A 105 -1.44 13.94 6.57
C THR A 105 -1.36 12.43 6.83
N ALA A 106 -1.32 11.62 5.77
CA ALA A 106 -1.18 10.17 5.85
C ALA A 106 0.25 9.71 6.15
N ARG A 107 1.23 10.60 5.99
CA ARG A 107 2.67 10.28 6.04
C ARG A 107 3.04 9.11 5.13
N ILE A 108 2.46 9.12 3.92
CA ILE A 108 2.72 8.14 2.88
C ILE A 108 3.45 8.81 1.73
N CYS A 109 4.48 8.18 1.20
CA CYS A 109 4.97 8.48 -0.12
C CYS A 109 4.75 7.29 -1.05
N ALA A 110 4.42 7.56 -2.32
CA ALA A 110 4.11 6.52 -3.27
C ALA A 110 4.55 6.86 -4.69
N ILE A 111 4.89 5.82 -5.44
CA ILE A 111 4.98 5.83 -6.90
C ILE A 111 3.76 5.02 -7.37
N ALA A 112 2.87 5.65 -8.10
CA ALA A 112 1.62 5.04 -8.54
C ALA A 112 1.23 5.52 -9.93
N PRO A 113 0.41 4.75 -10.68
CA PRO A 113 -0.21 5.26 -11.90
C PRO A 113 -1.06 6.50 -11.59
N ASN A 114 -1.01 7.50 -12.46
CA ASN A 114 -1.83 8.70 -12.32
C ASN A 114 -2.67 8.91 -13.58
N PRO A 115 -4.01 8.95 -13.51
CA PRO A 115 -4.84 8.81 -12.31
C PRO A 115 -4.93 7.37 -11.78
N ILE A 116 -5.13 7.23 -10.46
CA ILE A 116 -5.45 5.94 -9.84
C ILE A 116 -6.91 5.62 -10.20
N GLN A 117 -7.11 4.49 -10.86
CA GLN A 117 -8.46 4.03 -11.23
C GLN A 117 -8.96 3.02 -10.20
N PRO A 118 -10.22 3.15 -9.73
CA PRO A 118 -10.85 2.11 -8.93
C PRO A 118 -10.85 0.77 -9.67
N LYS A 119 -10.33 -0.27 -9.03
CA LYS A 119 -10.23 -1.64 -9.59
C LYS A 119 -11.25 -2.58 -8.98
N TYR A 120 -11.69 -2.27 -7.77
CA TYR A 120 -12.59 -3.12 -6.99
C TYR A 120 -13.95 -2.45 -6.83
N PRO A 121 -15.04 -3.21 -6.90
CA PRO A 121 -16.37 -2.68 -6.66
C PRO A 121 -16.57 -2.36 -5.18
N GLY A 122 -17.54 -1.48 -4.90
CA GLY A 122 -17.91 -1.10 -3.55
C GLY A 122 -17.16 0.11 -3.03
N ILE A 123 -17.58 0.56 -1.85
CA ILE A 123 -17.12 1.78 -1.20
C ILE A 123 -16.57 1.45 0.17
N ILE A 124 -15.39 1.96 0.47
CA ILE A 124 -14.81 1.97 1.81
C ILE A 124 -15.07 3.34 2.41
N SER A 125 -15.80 3.41 3.53
CA SER A 125 -15.95 4.68 4.28
C SER A 125 -14.99 4.68 5.46
N VAL A 126 -14.09 5.65 5.46
CA VAL A 126 -13.15 5.88 6.57
C VAL A 126 -13.71 6.98 7.45
N ILE A 127 -13.89 6.66 8.72
CA ILE A 127 -14.53 7.53 9.74
C ILE A 127 -13.50 7.87 10.80
N CYS A 128 -13.36 9.15 11.09
CA CYS A 128 -12.44 9.66 12.10
C CYS A 128 -13.22 10.39 13.21
N ALA A 129 -13.02 9.96 14.45
CA ALA A 129 -13.72 10.52 15.59
C ALA A 129 -13.24 11.93 15.96
N GLY A 130 -11.93 12.14 16.02
CA GLY A 130 -11.33 13.42 16.39
C GLY A 130 -10.15 13.79 15.51
N THR A 131 -9.77 15.08 15.56
CA THR A 131 -8.66 15.60 14.74
C THR A 131 -7.31 14.96 15.05
N SER A 132 -7.12 14.46 16.26
CA SER A 132 -5.92 13.71 16.66
C SER A 132 -5.79 12.36 15.96
N ASP A 133 -6.91 11.79 15.52
CA ASP A 133 -6.95 10.49 14.85
C ASP A 133 -6.77 10.62 13.32
N LEU A 134 -6.82 11.86 12.82
CA LEU A 134 -6.79 12.15 11.38
C LEU A 134 -5.59 11.55 10.64
N PRO A 135 -4.35 11.56 11.15
CA PRO A 135 -3.22 10.95 10.46
C PRO A 135 -3.40 9.45 10.23
N VAL A 136 -4.00 8.74 11.19
CA VAL A 136 -4.27 7.30 11.08
C VAL A 136 -5.42 7.03 10.11
N ALA A 137 -6.46 7.86 10.15
CA ALA A 137 -7.58 7.79 9.21
C ALA A 137 -7.13 8.02 7.77
N GLU A 138 -6.31 9.06 7.54
CA GLU A 138 -5.75 9.36 6.22
C GLU A 138 -4.78 8.28 5.75
N GLU A 139 -3.97 7.70 6.63
CA GLU A 139 -3.11 6.57 6.28
C GLU A 139 -3.95 5.40 5.74
N ALA A 140 -5.06 5.08 6.40
CA ALA A 140 -5.98 4.04 5.93
C ALA A 140 -6.67 4.41 4.61
N ALA A 141 -7.16 5.65 4.48
CA ALA A 141 -7.85 6.13 3.30
C ALA A 141 -6.94 6.13 2.06
N VAL A 142 -5.76 6.74 2.17
CA VAL A 142 -4.78 6.82 1.08
C VAL A 142 -4.28 5.43 0.69
N THR A 143 -4.02 4.56 1.66
CA THR A 143 -3.63 3.16 1.37
C THR A 143 -4.70 2.44 0.54
N ALA A 144 -5.96 2.57 0.93
CA ALA A 144 -7.06 1.94 0.20
C ALA A 144 -7.21 2.52 -1.23
N GLU A 145 -7.11 3.84 -1.40
CA GLU A 145 -7.15 4.49 -2.72
C GLU A 145 -6.00 4.02 -3.61
N LEU A 146 -4.79 4.02 -3.10
CA LEU A 146 -3.61 3.53 -3.83
C LEU A 146 -3.77 2.07 -4.25
N CYS A 147 -4.42 1.25 -3.43
CA CYS A 147 -4.74 -0.13 -3.76
C CYS A 147 -5.90 -0.28 -4.77
N GLY A 148 -6.58 0.80 -5.15
CA GLY A 148 -7.62 0.81 -6.18
C GLY A 148 -9.03 0.62 -5.64
N PHE A 149 -9.29 1.02 -4.41
CA PHE A 149 -10.64 1.09 -3.85
C PHE A 149 -11.23 2.49 -3.97
N GLN A 150 -12.55 2.58 -4.10
CA GLN A 150 -13.27 3.82 -3.93
C GLN A 150 -13.40 4.13 -2.44
N VAL A 151 -12.93 5.31 -2.02
CA VAL A 151 -12.92 5.71 -0.61
C VAL A 151 -13.75 6.97 -0.39
N GLN A 152 -14.53 6.96 0.68
CA GLN A 152 -15.21 8.12 1.22
C GLN A 152 -14.65 8.45 2.60
N ARG A 153 -14.55 9.74 2.91
CA ARG A 153 -13.97 10.25 4.16
C ARG A 153 -15.01 10.97 4.99
N LEU A 154 -15.06 10.67 6.28
CA LEU A 154 -15.93 11.34 7.24
C LEU A 154 -15.13 11.70 8.49
N TRP A 155 -14.82 12.98 8.64
CA TRP A 155 -13.94 13.49 9.67
C TRP A 155 -14.68 14.22 10.78
N ASP A 156 -14.11 14.18 11.99
CA ASP A 156 -14.56 14.91 13.18
C ASP A 156 -16.01 14.59 13.60
N VAL A 157 -16.34 13.30 13.64
CA VAL A 157 -17.67 12.80 13.99
C VAL A 157 -17.69 12.00 15.29
N GLY A 158 -16.84 12.37 16.23
CA GLY A 158 -16.78 11.74 17.55
C GLY A 158 -18.08 11.82 18.34
N VAL A 159 -18.21 10.96 19.34
CA VAL A 159 -19.43 10.79 20.15
C VAL A 159 -19.86 12.05 20.91
N ALA A 160 -18.95 12.96 21.20
CA ALA A 160 -19.29 14.27 21.80
C ALA A 160 -20.21 15.11 20.91
N GLY A 161 -20.25 14.83 19.61
CA GLY A 161 -21.13 15.49 18.64
C GLY A 161 -21.85 14.47 17.78
N ILE A 162 -22.54 13.49 18.39
CA ILE A 162 -23.17 12.33 17.70
C ILE A 162 -24.10 12.76 16.53
N HIS A 163 -24.72 13.95 16.61
CA HIS A 163 -25.53 14.49 15.54
C HIS A 163 -24.76 14.69 14.22
N ARG A 164 -23.45 14.93 14.28
CA ARG A 164 -22.58 15.04 13.10
C ARG A 164 -22.46 13.68 12.40
N LEU A 165 -22.28 12.60 13.15
CA LEU A 165 -22.29 11.24 12.62
C LEU A 165 -23.65 10.88 12.02
N LEU A 166 -24.74 11.16 12.74
CA LEU A 166 -26.10 10.83 12.33
C LEU A 166 -26.55 11.57 11.07
N SER A 167 -26.04 12.79 10.82
CA SER A 167 -26.32 13.53 9.58
C SER A 167 -25.73 12.85 8.33
N HIS A 168 -24.74 11.96 8.49
CA HIS A 168 -24.11 11.21 7.41
C HIS A 168 -24.52 9.73 7.37
N ARG A 169 -25.66 9.39 7.99
CA ARG A 169 -26.14 8.00 8.11
C ARG A 169 -26.21 7.26 6.76
N GLN A 170 -26.58 7.97 5.68
CA GLN A 170 -26.70 7.35 4.36
C GLN A 170 -25.32 6.92 3.82
N MET A 171 -24.31 7.78 3.93
CA MET A 171 -22.93 7.45 3.57
C MET A 171 -22.41 6.21 4.32
N ILE A 172 -22.78 6.08 5.59
CA ILE A 172 -22.41 4.91 6.40
C ILE A 172 -23.17 3.66 5.93
N ALA A 173 -24.47 3.80 5.62
CA ALA A 173 -25.29 2.69 5.16
C ALA A 173 -24.90 2.18 3.77
N ASP A 174 -24.40 3.05 2.90
CA ASP A 174 -24.00 2.71 1.53
C ASP A 174 -22.61 2.08 1.46
N ALA A 175 -21.85 2.13 2.55
CA ALA A 175 -20.49 1.57 2.61
C ALA A 175 -20.50 0.04 2.65
N ASN A 176 -19.63 -0.58 1.87
CA ASN A 176 -19.37 -2.02 1.94
C ASN A 176 -18.42 -2.37 3.09
N VAL A 177 -17.51 -1.45 3.43
CA VAL A 177 -16.56 -1.57 4.53
C VAL A 177 -16.48 -0.26 5.29
N LEU A 178 -16.48 -0.33 6.60
CA LEU A 178 -16.24 0.80 7.50
C LEU A 178 -14.90 0.64 8.20
N ILE A 179 -14.05 1.67 8.09
CA ILE A 179 -12.83 1.78 8.87
C ILE A 179 -13.04 2.95 9.84
N VAL A 180 -12.97 2.68 11.13
CA VAL A 180 -13.19 3.68 12.17
C VAL A 180 -11.93 3.88 12.98
N THR A 181 -11.46 5.14 13.03
CA THR A 181 -10.34 5.54 13.86
C THR A 181 -10.84 6.41 15.02
N ALA A 182 -10.62 5.93 16.23
CA ALA A 182 -10.98 6.63 17.44
C ALA A 182 -9.96 6.26 18.52
N ALA A 183 -9.09 7.20 18.90
CA ALA A 183 -8.29 7.03 20.08
C ALA A 183 -9.17 7.32 21.31
N SER A 184 -9.17 6.44 22.28
CA SER A 184 -9.67 6.76 23.61
C SER A 184 -8.67 7.74 24.22
N SER A 185 -9.04 9.01 24.33
CA SER A 185 -8.36 9.92 25.24
C SER A 185 -8.60 9.38 26.65
N ALA A 186 -7.67 8.62 27.19
CA ALA A 186 -7.61 8.41 28.62
C ALA A 186 -7.31 9.77 29.24
N THR A 187 -8.34 10.43 29.75
CA THR A 187 -8.23 11.56 30.67
C THR A 187 -7.82 11.03 32.04
#